data_2a563dc4098c13d8705f0ba89688d3d3
#
_entry.id   2a563dc4098c13d8705f0ba89688d3d3
#
_cell.length_a   1.000
_cell.length_b   1.000
_cell.length_c   1.000
_cell.angle_alpha   90.00
_cell.angle_beta   90.00
_cell.angle_gamma   90.00
#
_symmetry.space_group_name_H-M   'P 1'
#
loop_
_entity.id
_entity.type
_entity.pdbx_description
1 polymer ?
#
loop_
_entity_poly.entity_id
_entity_poly.type
_entity_poly.pdbx_seq_one_letter_code
_entity_poly.pdbx_strand_id
1 'polypeptide(L)'
;MIMELTKRPRRLRGSENLRKMVRETRMDKSSLMYPMFVMEGENKEEEIPSMTGQYRYSLDRLPYKLEQLSKAGVGSVMFFGIPDHKDEVGSGAYDSEGIVQRALRIAKEKFPELYYVTDVCMCEYTSHGHCGVLCGHDVDNDKTLELLAKTALSHVEAGADMVAPSDMMDGRVAAICQCLDKAGHYTTPIMSYAVKYASAFYGPFREAADSAPSFGDRKSYQMDPHNSREGLKEALTDVEEGADIIMVKPALAYQDMIWQVKEATNVPVAAYSVSGEYAMVKAAAANGWIDEERIVGEMATGAFRSGAQIYLTYYAELLARLMDEGRIG
;
A
#
# COMPACT_ATOMS: atom_id res chain seq x y z
N MET A 1 23.17 -38.20 -36.53
CA MET A 1 22.16 -37.36 -37.21
C MET A 1 22.17 -36.01 -36.50
N ILE A 2 22.64 -34.93 -37.13
CA ILE A 2 22.61 -33.58 -36.57
C ILE A 2 21.18 -33.08 -36.78
N MET A 3 20.45 -32.83 -35.66
CA MET A 3 19.08 -32.33 -35.71
C MET A 3 19.11 -30.89 -36.24
N GLU A 4 18.45 -30.62 -37.35
CA GLU A 4 18.26 -29.24 -37.84
C GLU A 4 17.31 -28.47 -36.92
N LEU A 5 17.85 -27.53 -36.16
CA LEU A 5 17.07 -26.68 -35.26
C LEU A 5 16.59 -25.45 -36.01
N THR A 6 15.29 -25.38 -36.32
CA THR A 6 14.64 -24.21 -36.94
C THR A 6 14.31 -23.11 -35.95
N LYS A 7 14.00 -23.45 -34.67
CA LYS A 7 13.66 -22.52 -33.60
C LYS A 7 14.76 -22.48 -32.53
N ARG A 8 15.28 -21.29 -32.23
CA ARG A 8 16.37 -21.11 -31.27
C ARG A 8 16.06 -19.91 -30.32
N PRO A 9 15.20 -20.10 -29.30
CA PRO A 9 14.82 -19.00 -28.38
C PRO A 9 16.00 -18.40 -27.61
N ARG A 10 17.11 -19.16 -27.42
CA ARG A 10 18.33 -18.68 -26.76
C ARG A 10 19.02 -17.52 -27.48
N ARG A 11 18.67 -17.24 -28.75
CA ARG A 11 19.25 -16.14 -29.52
C ARG A 11 19.07 -14.78 -28.84
N LEU A 12 17.93 -14.56 -28.15
CA LEU A 12 17.62 -13.32 -27.42
C LEU A 12 18.27 -13.22 -26.03
N ARG A 13 19.08 -14.22 -25.61
CA ARG A 13 19.72 -14.26 -24.29
C ARG A 13 21.23 -14.00 -24.33
N GLY A 14 21.81 -13.79 -25.52
CA GLY A 14 23.25 -13.85 -25.79
C GLY A 14 24.09 -12.74 -25.13
N SER A 15 23.54 -11.56 -24.90
CA SER A 15 24.24 -10.47 -24.21
C SER A 15 23.31 -9.69 -23.30
N GLU A 16 23.90 -8.93 -22.35
CA GLU A 16 23.12 -8.09 -21.44
C GLU A 16 22.35 -7.01 -22.21
N ASN A 17 23.01 -6.33 -23.13
CA ASN A 17 22.39 -5.27 -23.93
C ASN A 17 21.21 -5.81 -24.75
N LEU A 18 21.34 -7.00 -25.35
CA LEU A 18 20.24 -7.62 -26.07
C LEU A 18 19.09 -7.95 -25.13
N ARG A 19 19.36 -8.54 -23.95
CA ARG A 19 18.33 -8.81 -22.96
C ARG A 19 17.62 -7.53 -22.50
N LYS A 20 18.36 -6.43 -22.24
CA LYS A 20 17.77 -5.12 -21.91
C LYS A 20 16.90 -4.57 -23.05
N MET A 21 17.36 -4.71 -24.30
CA MET A 21 16.63 -4.21 -25.47
C MET A 21 15.26 -4.89 -25.68
N VAL A 22 15.17 -6.19 -25.40
CA VAL A 22 13.95 -6.99 -25.61
C VAL A 22 13.09 -7.13 -24.34
N ARG A 23 13.35 -6.39 -23.28
CA ARG A 23 12.50 -6.39 -22.07
C ARG A 23 11.11 -5.90 -22.41
N GLU A 24 10.12 -6.68 -22.05
CA GLU A 24 8.69 -6.34 -22.16
C GLU A 24 8.24 -5.48 -20.98
N THR A 25 8.66 -5.87 -19.76
CA THR A 25 8.35 -5.15 -18.52
C THR A 25 9.44 -4.13 -18.22
N ARG A 26 9.03 -2.89 -18.00
CA ARG A 26 9.91 -1.79 -17.59
C ARG A 26 9.36 -1.16 -16.32
N MET A 27 10.24 -0.68 -15.48
CA MET A 27 9.92 -0.03 -14.20
C MET A 27 10.52 1.37 -14.17
N ASP A 28 9.80 2.29 -13.55
CA ASP A 28 10.24 3.67 -13.35
C ASP A 28 10.00 4.08 -11.88
N LYS A 29 10.83 5.01 -11.38
CA LYS A 29 10.70 5.49 -9.98
C LYS A 29 9.35 6.14 -9.69
N SER A 30 8.72 6.77 -10.69
CA SER A 30 7.39 7.37 -10.57
C SER A 30 6.28 6.36 -10.22
N SER A 31 6.55 5.07 -10.44
CA SER A 31 5.64 3.98 -10.08
C SER A 31 5.83 3.47 -8.64
N LEU A 32 6.84 3.98 -7.91
CA LEU A 32 7.13 3.55 -6.55
C LEU A 32 6.38 4.42 -5.53
N MET A 33 5.82 3.76 -4.51
CA MET A 33 5.21 4.43 -3.36
C MET A 33 5.78 3.85 -2.08
N TYR A 34 6.16 4.72 -1.13
CA TYR A 34 6.72 4.31 0.16
C TYR A 34 5.68 4.36 1.28
N PRO A 35 5.42 3.26 2.01
CA PRO A 35 4.55 3.24 3.19
C PRO A 35 5.29 3.80 4.40
N MET A 36 4.74 4.84 5.03
CA MET A 36 5.36 5.56 6.14
C MET A 36 4.45 5.59 7.36
N PHE A 37 5.01 5.21 8.51
CA PHE A 37 4.31 5.25 9.79
C PHE A 37 4.62 6.56 10.51
N VAL A 38 3.57 7.29 10.90
CA VAL A 38 3.67 8.53 11.69
C VAL A 38 3.06 8.31 13.07
N MET A 39 3.76 8.76 14.12
CA MET A 39 3.40 8.51 15.50
C MET A 39 3.46 9.78 16.35
N GLU A 40 2.81 9.75 17.49
CA GLU A 40 2.85 10.81 18.48
C GLU A 40 4.21 10.85 19.20
N GLY A 41 4.53 12.02 19.76
CA GLY A 41 5.73 12.29 20.53
C GLY A 41 6.69 13.24 19.84
N GLU A 42 7.86 13.40 20.43
CA GLU A 42 8.92 14.30 19.96
C GLU A 42 10.26 13.54 19.86
N ASN A 43 11.02 13.85 18.82
CA ASN A 43 12.36 13.30 18.55
C ASN A 43 12.41 11.75 18.52
N LYS A 44 11.31 11.14 18.02
CA LYS A 44 11.22 9.68 17.90
C LYS A 44 11.47 9.22 16.47
N GLU A 45 12.35 8.24 16.36
CA GLU A 45 12.62 7.42 15.17
C GLU A 45 12.77 5.99 15.69
N GLU A 46 11.65 5.28 15.79
CA GLU A 46 11.59 3.97 16.43
C GLU A 46 11.59 2.85 15.39
N GLU A 47 12.65 2.03 15.40
CA GLU A 47 12.72 0.87 14.51
C GLU A 47 11.60 -0.13 14.84
N ILE A 48 10.98 -0.66 13.79
CA ILE A 48 9.96 -1.71 13.91
C ILE A 48 10.67 -3.05 14.01
N PRO A 49 10.61 -3.76 15.16
CA PRO A 49 11.44 -4.94 15.41
C PRO A 49 11.30 -6.05 14.36
N SER A 50 10.09 -6.28 13.88
CA SER A 50 9.80 -7.28 12.84
C SER A 50 10.11 -6.82 11.41
N MET A 51 10.54 -5.55 11.23
CA MET A 51 10.81 -4.95 9.92
C MET A 51 12.13 -4.17 9.94
N THR A 52 13.24 -4.85 10.13
CA THR A 52 14.60 -4.27 10.23
C THR A 52 14.84 -3.20 9.16
N GLY A 53 15.24 -1.99 9.61
CA GLY A 53 15.49 -0.84 8.76
C GLY A 53 14.22 -0.04 8.39
N GLN A 54 13.06 -0.37 8.96
CA GLN A 54 11.83 0.43 8.87
C GLN A 54 11.50 1.03 10.23
N TYR A 55 10.98 2.26 10.23
CA TYR A 55 10.81 3.06 11.44
C TYR A 55 9.43 3.71 11.50
N ARG A 56 9.00 4.02 12.72
CA ARG A 56 7.91 4.96 13.02
C ARG A 56 8.53 6.32 13.31
N TYR A 57 7.95 7.37 12.77
CA TYR A 57 8.50 8.72 12.88
C TYR A 57 7.53 9.65 13.62
N SER A 58 8.03 10.38 14.62
CA SER A 58 7.30 11.54 15.16
C SER A 58 7.26 12.69 14.15
N LEU A 59 6.33 13.64 14.33
CA LEU A 59 6.09 14.71 13.36
C LEU A 59 7.31 15.60 13.10
N ASP A 60 8.15 15.82 14.10
CA ASP A 60 9.39 16.59 13.98
C ASP A 60 10.49 15.82 13.23
N ARG A 61 10.43 14.47 13.21
CA ARG A 61 11.38 13.60 12.49
C ARG A 61 10.92 13.26 11.06
N LEU A 62 9.63 13.36 10.80
CA LEU A 62 9.03 13.13 9.48
C LEU A 62 9.77 13.85 8.33
N PRO A 63 10.13 15.15 8.41
CA PRO A 63 10.81 15.85 7.33
C PRO A 63 12.14 15.23 6.89
N TYR A 64 12.90 14.63 7.80
CA TYR A 64 14.18 13.99 7.46
C TYR A 64 13.98 12.79 6.55
N LYS A 65 12.94 11.99 6.81
CA LYS A 65 12.63 10.83 5.96
C LYS A 65 12.06 11.25 4.60
N LEU A 66 11.21 12.28 4.57
CA LEU A 66 10.67 12.83 3.32
C LEU A 66 11.79 13.38 2.42
N GLU A 67 12.78 14.06 3.01
CA GLU A 67 13.95 14.54 2.27
C GLU A 67 14.76 13.39 1.65
N GLN A 68 14.93 12.28 2.38
CA GLN A 68 15.62 11.09 1.86
C GLN A 68 14.87 10.49 0.66
N LEU A 69 13.54 10.35 0.77
CA LEU A 69 12.69 9.83 -0.31
C LEU A 69 12.72 10.73 -1.55
N SER A 70 12.58 12.05 -1.36
CA SER A 70 12.68 13.03 -2.44
C SER A 70 14.04 12.95 -3.16
N LYS A 71 15.14 12.92 -2.41
CA LYS A 71 16.51 12.75 -2.97
C LYS A 71 16.70 11.43 -3.70
N ALA A 72 16.08 10.34 -3.25
CA ALA A 72 16.10 9.05 -3.94
C ALA A 72 15.24 9.04 -5.21
N GLY A 73 14.39 10.04 -5.40
CA GLY A 73 13.44 10.14 -6.52
C GLY A 73 12.17 9.28 -6.31
N VAL A 74 11.84 8.94 -5.06
CA VAL A 74 10.56 8.32 -4.68
C VAL A 74 9.55 9.44 -4.49
N GLY A 75 8.67 9.62 -5.46
CA GLY A 75 7.74 10.77 -5.51
C GLY A 75 6.45 10.60 -4.74
N SER A 76 6.13 9.40 -4.23
CA SER A 76 4.85 9.12 -3.59
C SER A 76 5.01 8.45 -2.23
N VAL A 77 4.23 8.89 -1.25
CA VAL A 77 4.25 8.38 0.13
C VAL A 77 2.84 8.06 0.58
N MET A 78 2.64 6.90 1.22
CA MET A 78 1.39 6.56 1.87
C MET A 78 1.55 6.62 3.38
N PHE A 79 0.74 7.45 4.06
CA PHE A 79 0.77 7.59 5.51
C PHE A 79 -0.13 6.60 6.23
N PHE A 80 0.40 6.04 7.31
CA PHE A 80 -0.30 5.24 8.32
C PHE A 80 -0.10 5.93 9.68
N GLY A 81 -1.21 6.24 10.36
CA GLY A 81 -1.18 6.95 11.63
C GLY A 81 -1.15 6.01 12.84
N ILE A 82 -0.38 6.36 13.86
CA ILE A 82 -0.33 5.65 15.14
C ILE A 82 -0.65 6.66 16.23
N PRO A 83 -1.93 6.78 16.66
CA PRO A 83 -2.34 7.70 17.70
C PRO A 83 -1.95 7.16 19.09
N ASP A 84 -1.73 8.06 20.06
CA ASP A 84 -1.52 7.70 21.46
C ASP A 84 -2.83 7.28 22.15
N HIS A 85 -3.97 7.75 21.65
CA HIS A 85 -5.29 7.44 22.20
C HIS A 85 -6.16 6.73 21.19
N LYS A 86 -6.83 5.65 21.65
CA LYS A 86 -7.77 4.87 20.86
C LYS A 86 -9.08 4.73 21.61
N ASP A 87 -10.19 4.77 20.90
CA ASP A 87 -11.52 4.57 21.46
C ASP A 87 -12.35 3.54 20.67
N GLU A 88 -13.57 3.29 21.08
CA GLU A 88 -14.43 2.27 20.45
C GLU A 88 -14.86 2.61 19.01
N VAL A 89 -14.85 3.91 18.66
CA VAL A 89 -15.30 4.41 17.35
C VAL A 89 -14.15 4.96 16.51
N GLY A 90 -12.91 4.86 17.00
CA GLY A 90 -11.72 5.31 16.29
C GLY A 90 -11.73 6.81 15.97
N SER A 91 -12.19 7.65 16.92
CA SER A 91 -12.42 9.09 16.68
C SER A 91 -11.18 9.84 16.22
N GLY A 92 -9.98 9.39 16.60
CA GLY A 92 -8.71 9.97 16.15
C GLY A 92 -8.48 9.86 14.63
N ALA A 93 -9.18 8.97 13.92
CA ALA A 93 -9.04 8.82 12.48
C ALA A 93 -9.57 10.05 11.72
N TYR A 94 -10.66 10.64 12.18
CA TYR A 94 -11.33 11.79 11.55
C TYR A 94 -11.21 13.10 12.34
N ASP A 95 -10.37 13.13 13.37
CA ASP A 95 -10.04 14.36 14.09
C ASP A 95 -9.21 15.28 13.18
N SER A 96 -9.62 16.54 13.04
CA SER A 96 -8.87 17.54 12.27
C SER A 96 -7.44 17.78 12.77
N GLU A 97 -7.17 17.50 14.05
CA GLU A 97 -5.86 17.55 14.69
C GLU A 97 -5.26 16.14 14.91
N GLY A 98 -5.78 15.13 14.23
CA GLY A 98 -5.26 13.78 14.24
C GLY A 98 -3.83 13.68 13.72
N ILE A 99 -3.16 12.58 14.03
CA ILE A 99 -1.73 12.40 13.70
C ILE A 99 -1.47 12.45 12.19
N VAL A 100 -2.34 11.87 11.35
CA VAL A 100 -2.20 11.89 9.89
C VAL A 100 -2.47 13.29 9.34
N GLN A 101 -3.49 13.98 9.83
CA GLN A 101 -3.84 15.34 9.41
C GLN A 101 -2.72 16.34 9.70
N ARG A 102 -2.10 16.25 10.88
CA ARG A 102 -0.92 17.07 11.23
C ARG A 102 0.30 16.69 10.39
N ALA A 103 0.53 15.40 10.15
CA ALA A 103 1.62 14.93 9.29
C ALA A 103 1.47 15.48 7.86
N LEU A 104 0.26 15.44 7.29
CA LEU A 104 -0.03 16.00 5.96
C LEU A 104 0.28 17.48 5.87
N ARG A 105 -0.16 18.28 6.83
CA ARG A 105 0.12 19.73 6.84
C ARG A 105 1.62 20.03 6.85
N ILE A 106 2.38 19.34 7.70
CA ILE A 106 3.84 19.49 7.76
C ILE A 106 4.50 19.04 6.45
N ALA A 107 4.06 17.91 5.93
CA ALA A 107 4.61 17.34 4.71
C ALA A 107 4.35 18.24 3.48
N LYS A 108 3.13 18.72 3.31
CA LYS A 108 2.76 19.65 2.24
C LYS A 108 3.46 20.99 2.31
N GLU A 109 3.68 21.52 3.53
CA GLU A 109 4.43 22.75 3.72
C GLU A 109 5.90 22.62 3.32
N LYS A 110 6.55 21.49 3.68
CA LYS A 110 8.00 21.33 3.52
C LYS A 110 8.41 20.64 2.22
N PHE A 111 7.58 19.74 1.69
CA PHE A 111 7.85 18.94 0.47
C PHE A 111 6.60 18.91 -0.42
N PRO A 112 6.17 20.07 -0.96
CA PRO A 112 4.95 20.15 -1.79
C PRO A 112 5.05 19.38 -3.10
N GLU A 113 6.26 19.00 -3.53
CA GLU A 113 6.51 18.23 -4.73
C GLU A 113 6.19 16.73 -4.59
N LEU A 114 6.09 16.21 -3.35
CA LEU A 114 5.73 14.82 -3.10
C LEU A 114 4.21 14.64 -3.15
N TYR A 115 3.79 13.46 -3.60
CA TYR A 115 2.40 13.05 -3.67
C TYR A 115 2.00 12.23 -2.44
N TYR A 116 1.04 12.74 -1.67
CA TYR A 116 0.66 12.15 -0.39
C TYR A 116 -0.64 11.38 -0.50
N VAL A 117 -0.55 10.08 -0.26
CA VAL A 117 -1.69 9.17 -0.15
C VAL A 117 -1.93 8.85 1.32
N THR A 118 -3.16 8.68 1.73
CA THR A 118 -3.48 8.27 3.09
C THR A 118 -4.26 6.98 3.11
N ASP A 119 -3.85 6.07 3.98
CA ASP A 119 -4.68 4.92 4.33
C ASP A 119 -5.95 5.39 5.05
N VAL A 120 -7.11 4.89 4.64
CA VAL A 120 -8.38 5.17 5.29
C VAL A 120 -8.90 3.88 5.91
N CYS A 121 -8.72 3.78 7.22
CA CYS A 121 -9.15 2.64 8.01
C CYS A 121 -9.40 3.07 9.45
N MET A 122 -10.10 2.24 10.21
CA MET A 122 -10.38 2.48 11.63
C MET A 122 -9.44 1.69 12.55
N CYS A 123 -8.75 0.65 12.06
CA CYS A 123 -8.08 -0.33 12.91
C CYS A 123 -6.88 0.22 13.72
N GLU A 124 -6.23 1.26 13.25
CA GLU A 124 -5.16 1.96 13.97
C GLU A 124 -5.70 2.80 15.13
N TYR A 125 -6.97 3.20 15.07
CA TYR A 125 -7.63 4.18 15.95
C TYR A 125 -8.65 3.54 16.90
N THR A 126 -9.14 2.33 16.59
CA THR A 126 -10.08 1.62 17.45
C THR A 126 -9.36 0.87 18.58
N SER A 127 -9.92 0.94 19.80
CA SER A 127 -9.37 0.25 20.99
C SER A 127 -9.36 -1.28 20.84
N HIS A 128 -10.21 -1.82 19.98
CA HIS A 128 -10.33 -3.25 19.69
C HIS A 128 -9.55 -3.70 18.44
N GLY A 129 -8.98 -2.77 17.64
CA GLY A 129 -8.16 -3.07 16.47
C GLY A 129 -8.92 -3.64 15.26
N HIS A 130 -10.25 -3.63 15.22
CA HIS A 130 -11.03 -3.94 14.03
C HIS A 130 -11.22 -2.72 13.13
N CYS A 131 -11.49 -2.97 11.83
CA CYS A 131 -11.54 -1.94 10.80
C CYS A 131 -12.84 -1.14 10.75
N GLY A 132 -13.69 -1.22 11.78
CA GLY A 132 -14.96 -0.50 11.84
C GLY A 132 -15.62 -0.60 13.21
N VAL A 133 -16.82 -0.02 13.33
CA VAL A 133 -17.64 -0.03 14.55
C VAL A 133 -18.15 -1.43 14.82
N LEU A 134 -18.09 -1.87 16.08
CA LEU A 134 -18.57 -3.20 16.46
C LEU A 134 -20.08 -3.22 16.73
N CYS A 135 -20.72 -4.29 16.28
CA CYS A 135 -22.04 -4.72 16.73
C CYS A 135 -21.92 -6.13 17.28
N GLY A 136 -21.90 -6.27 18.62
CA GLY A 136 -21.56 -7.53 19.26
C GLY A 136 -20.10 -7.93 19.02
N HIS A 137 -19.89 -9.04 18.32
CA HIS A 137 -18.56 -9.58 18.01
C HIS A 137 -18.13 -9.37 16.54
N ASP A 138 -18.90 -8.63 15.75
CA ASP A 138 -18.59 -8.38 14.34
C ASP A 138 -18.61 -6.88 14.02
N VAL A 139 -18.06 -6.50 12.86
CA VAL A 139 -18.07 -5.12 12.40
C VAL A 139 -19.43 -4.82 11.76
N ASP A 140 -20.05 -3.72 12.17
CA ASP A 140 -21.25 -3.16 11.54
C ASP A 140 -20.84 -2.38 10.29
N ASN A 141 -21.05 -2.98 9.12
CA ASN A 141 -20.68 -2.41 7.83
C ASN A 141 -21.25 -1.00 7.67
N ASP A 142 -22.56 -0.86 7.77
CA ASP A 142 -23.26 0.37 7.39
C ASP A 142 -22.94 1.55 8.31
N LYS A 143 -22.81 1.29 9.62
CA LYS A 143 -22.36 2.33 10.55
C LYS A 143 -20.92 2.75 10.36
N THR A 144 -20.08 1.84 9.86
CA THR A 144 -18.68 2.15 9.59
C THR A 144 -18.50 3.08 8.40
N LEU A 145 -19.37 3.01 7.38
CA LEU A 145 -19.27 3.83 6.16
C LEU A 145 -19.22 5.32 6.43
N GLU A 146 -20.03 5.81 7.39
CA GLU A 146 -20.04 7.24 7.75
C GLU A 146 -18.70 7.69 8.34
N LEU A 147 -18.08 6.86 9.17
CA LEU A 147 -16.80 7.18 9.80
C LEU A 147 -15.65 7.14 8.78
N LEU A 148 -15.65 6.17 7.86
CA LEU A 148 -14.68 6.10 6.78
C LEU A 148 -14.78 7.32 5.86
N ALA A 149 -15.98 7.74 5.51
CA ALA A 149 -16.20 8.94 4.70
C ALA A 149 -15.72 10.22 5.41
N LYS A 150 -15.97 10.35 6.73
CA LYS A 150 -15.44 11.44 7.55
C LYS A 150 -13.90 11.44 7.62
N THR A 151 -13.31 10.24 7.77
CA THR A 151 -11.86 10.08 7.79
C THR A 151 -11.24 10.53 6.48
N ALA A 152 -11.77 10.05 5.34
CA ALA A 152 -11.30 10.46 4.02
C ALA A 152 -11.39 11.98 3.81
N LEU A 153 -12.53 12.58 4.17
CA LEU A 153 -12.72 14.03 4.06
C LEU A 153 -11.71 14.80 4.92
N SER A 154 -11.52 14.41 6.17
CA SER A 154 -10.57 15.09 7.07
C SER A 154 -9.12 15.01 6.57
N HIS A 155 -8.74 13.90 5.92
CA HIS A 155 -7.43 13.75 5.29
C HIS A 155 -7.28 14.67 4.08
N VAL A 156 -8.30 14.76 3.23
CA VAL A 156 -8.30 15.66 2.05
C VAL A 156 -8.23 17.13 2.48
N GLU A 157 -9.01 17.54 3.47
CA GLU A 157 -8.96 18.89 4.04
C GLU A 157 -7.60 19.22 4.68
N ALA A 158 -6.88 18.21 5.17
CA ALA A 158 -5.52 18.37 5.70
C ALA A 158 -4.43 18.37 4.62
N GLY A 159 -4.76 18.06 3.35
CA GLY A 159 -3.86 18.14 2.20
C GLY A 159 -3.47 16.80 1.58
N ALA A 160 -4.20 15.71 1.81
CA ALA A 160 -4.00 14.47 1.07
C ALA A 160 -4.31 14.67 -0.43
N ASP A 161 -3.45 14.16 -1.30
CA ASP A 161 -3.65 14.19 -2.75
C ASP A 161 -4.54 13.03 -3.23
N MET A 162 -4.59 11.94 -2.46
CA MET A 162 -5.37 10.74 -2.74
C MET A 162 -5.73 10.05 -1.43
N VAL A 163 -6.89 9.42 -1.37
CA VAL A 163 -7.29 8.57 -0.24
C VAL A 163 -7.35 7.10 -0.67
N ALA A 164 -6.99 6.19 0.27
CA ALA A 164 -6.89 4.77 -0.02
C ALA A 164 -7.63 3.94 1.03
N PRO A 165 -8.95 3.69 0.86
CA PRO A 165 -9.72 2.89 1.80
C PRO A 165 -9.25 1.44 1.84
N SER A 166 -8.90 0.96 3.05
CA SER A 166 -8.32 -0.36 3.27
C SER A 166 -9.14 -1.24 4.22
N ASP A 167 -10.30 -0.79 4.60
CA ASP A 167 -11.19 -1.39 5.59
C ASP A 167 -11.93 -2.65 5.10
N MET A 168 -12.25 -2.74 3.80
CA MET A 168 -13.03 -3.80 3.14
C MET A 168 -14.53 -3.81 3.49
N MET A 169 -15.14 -2.67 3.83
CA MET A 169 -16.58 -2.57 3.99
C MET A 169 -17.28 -2.44 2.63
N ASP A 170 -18.44 -3.08 2.49
CA ASP A 170 -19.28 -2.94 1.29
C ASP A 170 -19.78 -1.50 1.14
N GLY A 171 -19.69 -0.92 -0.06
CA GLY A 171 -20.20 0.42 -0.35
C GLY A 171 -19.31 1.58 0.10
N ARG A 172 -18.12 1.32 0.63
CA ARG A 172 -17.23 2.36 1.19
C ARG A 172 -16.71 3.35 0.15
N VAL A 173 -16.42 2.89 -1.06
CA VAL A 173 -15.93 3.77 -2.13
C VAL A 173 -17.03 4.76 -2.50
N ALA A 174 -18.27 4.30 -2.70
CA ALA A 174 -19.41 5.16 -2.98
C ALA A 174 -19.67 6.17 -1.85
N ALA A 175 -19.56 5.74 -0.58
CA ALA A 175 -19.75 6.62 0.57
C ALA A 175 -18.68 7.72 0.63
N ILE A 176 -17.41 7.38 0.37
CA ILE A 176 -16.30 8.34 0.33
C ILE A 176 -16.48 9.31 -0.86
N CYS A 177 -16.74 8.82 -2.09
CA CYS A 177 -17.01 9.64 -3.26
C CYS A 177 -18.10 10.68 -2.98
N GLN A 178 -19.24 10.24 -2.48
CA GLN A 178 -20.35 11.14 -2.18
C GLN A 178 -20.02 12.19 -1.12
N CYS A 179 -19.21 11.83 -0.11
CA CYS A 179 -18.78 12.75 0.93
C CYS A 179 -17.84 13.82 0.36
N LEU A 180 -16.83 13.41 -0.39
CA LEU A 180 -15.86 14.31 -1.03
C LEU A 180 -16.55 15.25 -2.03
N ASP A 181 -17.46 14.74 -2.86
CA ASP A 181 -18.23 15.54 -3.83
C ASP A 181 -19.11 16.60 -3.13
N LYS A 182 -19.81 16.22 -2.06
CA LYS A 182 -20.60 17.17 -1.27
C LYS A 182 -19.76 18.29 -0.65
N ALA A 183 -18.52 18.00 -0.31
CA ALA A 183 -17.56 18.97 0.22
C ALA A 183 -16.84 19.79 -0.88
N GLY A 184 -17.04 19.47 -2.16
CA GLY A 184 -16.43 20.16 -3.30
C GLY A 184 -15.06 19.63 -3.73
N HIS A 185 -14.63 18.48 -3.21
CA HIS A 185 -13.36 17.83 -3.54
C HIS A 185 -13.47 16.87 -4.73
N TYR A 186 -13.97 17.36 -5.87
CA TYR A 186 -14.27 16.57 -7.07
C TYR A 186 -13.03 15.97 -7.78
N THR A 187 -11.84 16.39 -7.42
CA THR A 187 -10.60 16.00 -8.11
C THR A 187 -9.72 15.09 -7.28
N THR A 188 -10.14 14.70 -6.09
CA THR A 188 -9.39 13.79 -5.22
C THR A 188 -9.60 12.34 -5.64
N PRO A 189 -8.56 11.64 -6.16
CA PRO A 189 -8.71 10.25 -6.57
C PRO A 189 -8.81 9.31 -5.36
N ILE A 190 -9.44 8.15 -5.61
CA ILE A 190 -9.61 7.08 -4.63
C ILE A 190 -8.88 5.83 -5.13
N MET A 191 -7.88 5.36 -4.36
CA MET A 191 -7.19 4.10 -4.58
C MET A 191 -7.73 3.04 -3.62
N SER A 192 -8.67 2.22 -4.08
CA SER A 192 -9.29 1.22 -3.22
C SER A 192 -8.44 -0.03 -3.06
N TYR A 193 -8.30 -0.49 -1.81
CA TYR A 193 -7.80 -1.84 -1.49
C TYR A 193 -8.87 -2.89 -1.79
N ALA A 194 -9.44 -2.87 -2.99
CA ALA A 194 -10.55 -3.73 -3.38
C ALA A 194 -10.21 -5.22 -3.29
N VAL A 195 -8.96 -5.58 -3.57
CA VAL A 195 -8.53 -6.99 -3.59
C VAL A 195 -7.60 -7.25 -2.41
N LYS A 196 -8.16 -7.24 -1.19
CA LYS A 196 -7.43 -7.47 0.05
C LYS A 196 -7.86 -8.76 0.73
N TYR A 197 -6.91 -9.67 0.83
CA TYR A 197 -7.12 -11.00 1.43
C TYR A 197 -6.79 -11.04 2.92
N ALA A 198 -7.46 -11.92 3.67
CA ALA A 198 -7.13 -12.25 5.06
C ALA A 198 -5.81 -13.04 5.09
N SER A 199 -4.69 -12.32 5.14
CA SER A 199 -3.37 -12.87 4.90
C SER A 199 -2.51 -13.00 6.16
N ALA A 200 -1.73 -14.08 6.24
CA ALA A 200 -0.69 -14.28 7.26
C ALA A 200 0.50 -13.31 7.07
N PHE A 201 0.67 -12.73 5.89
CA PHE A 201 1.74 -11.76 5.60
C PHE A 201 1.56 -10.40 6.30
N TYR A 202 0.47 -10.16 7.05
CA TYR A 202 0.25 -8.90 7.77
C TYR A 202 0.80 -8.87 9.20
N GLY A 203 1.43 -9.94 9.67
CA GLY A 203 1.96 -10.01 11.04
C GLY A 203 2.81 -8.79 11.42
N PRO A 204 3.89 -8.46 10.68
CA PRO A 204 4.74 -7.32 11.00
C PRO A 204 4.03 -5.96 10.91
N PHE A 205 3.06 -5.79 10.00
CA PHE A 205 2.26 -4.57 9.91
C PHE A 205 1.41 -4.32 11.16
N ARG A 206 0.82 -5.39 11.72
CA ARG A 206 0.01 -5.27 12.96
C ARG A 206 0.84 -4.77 14.13
N GLU A 207 2.11 -5.18 14.21
CA GLU A 207 3.07 -4.63 15.16
C GLU A 207 3.43 -3.18 14.81
N ALA A 208 3.73 -2.91 13.54
CA ALA A 208 4.14 -1.58 13.07
C ALA A 208 3.09 -0.49 13.34
N ALA A 209 1.82 -0.79 13.05
CA ALA A 209 0.68 0.13 13.17
C ALA A 209 -0.07 0.01 14.51
N ASP A 210 0.40 -0.84 15.43
CA ASP A 210 -0.28 -1.15 16.69
C ASP A 210 -1.78 -1.46 16.47
N SER A 211 -2.09 -2.29 15.46
CA SER A 211 -3.45 -2.53 14.97
C SER A 211 -3.87 -4.00 15.03
N ALA A 212 -3.26 -4.79 15.91
CA ALA A 212 -3.68 -6.18 16.11
C ALA A 212 -5.10 -6.23 16.71
N PRO A 213 -6.01 -7.04 16.15
CA PRO A 213 -7.34 -7.20 16.75
C PRO A 213 -7.22 -7.80 18.15
N SER A 214 -7.93 -7.22 19.12
CA SER A 214 -7.92 -7.66 20.51
C SER A 214 -8.68 -8.99 20.72
N PHE A 215 -9.52 -9.37 19.77
CA PHE A 215 -10.25 -10.65 19.74
C PHE A 215 -10.55 -11.07 18.29
N GLY A 216 -10.86 -12.35 18.09
CA GLY A 216 -11.27 -12.88 16.78
C GLY A 216 -10.20 -12.73 15.68
N ASP A 217 -10.67 -12.52 14.48
CA ASP A 217 -9.84 -12.23 13.30
C ASP A 217 -10.60 -11.28 12.35
N ARG A 218 -10.07 -11.05 11.15
CA ARG A 218 -10.66 -10.13 10.16
C ARG A 218 -11.31 -10.85 8.98
N LYS A 219 -11.58 -12.16 9.09
CA LYS A 219 -12.08 -12.96 7.96
C LYS A 219 -13.54 -12.71 7.62
N SER A 220 -14.29 -12.03 8.50
CA SER A 220 -15.66 -11.61 8.19
C SER A 220 -15.75 -10.49 7.17
N TYR A 221 -14.64 -9.74 6.95
CA TYR A 221 -14.59 -8.65 5.97
C TYR A 221 -13.35 -8.64 5.05
N GLN A 222 -12.28 -9.37 5.37
CA GLN A 222 -11.18 -9.60 4.42
C GLN A 222 -11.37 -10.95 3.73
N MET A 223 -11.15 -11.00 2.43
CA MET A 223 -11.44 -12.17 1.60
C MET A 223 -10.64 -13.41 1.98
N ASP A 224 -11.24 -14.57 1.76
CA ASP A 224 -10.58 -15.87 1.88
C ASP A 224 -9.49 -16.01 0.79
N PRO A 225 -8.23 -16.34 1.15
CA PRO A 225 -7.14 -16.52 0.19
C PRO A 225 -7.36 -17.61 -0.87
N HIS A 226 -8.38 -18.46 -0.72
CA HIS A 226 -8.74 -19.47 -1.72
C HIS A 226 -9.62 -18.93 -2.87
N ASN A 227 -10.14 -17.69 -2.76
CA ASN A 227 -11.20 -17.18 -3.65
C ASN A 227 -10.68 -16.11 -4.63
N SER A 228 -10.36 -16.49 -5.87
CA SER A 228 -9.95 -15.53 -6.89
C SER A 228 -11.12 -14.78 -7.52
N ARG A 229 -12.28 -15.46 -7.72
CA ARG A 229 -13.47 -14.83 -8.32
C ARG A 229 -14.10 -13.78 -7.43
N GLU A 230 -14.01 -13.95 -6.12
CA GLU A 230 -14.44 -12.96 -5.14
C GLU A 230 -13.61 -11.68 -5.28
N GLY A 231 -12.26 -11.79 -5.34
CA GLY A 231 -11.39 -10.64 -5.54
C GLY A 231 -11.67 -9.87 -6.83
N LEU A 232 -12.02 -10.56 -7.92
CA LEU A 232 -12.42 -9.89 -9.15
C LEU A 232 -13.79 -9.20 -9.00
N LYS A 233 -14.74 -9.81 -8.30
CA LYS A 233 -16.04 -9.20 -8.00
C LYS A 233 -15.86 -7.90 -7.19
N GLU A 234 -15.06 -7.94 -6.12
CA GLU A 234 -14.76 -6.76 -5.29
C GLU A 234 -14.13 -5.63 -6.14
N ALA A 235 -13.13 -5.97 -6.98
CA ALA A 235 -12.50 -4.99 -7.86
C ALA A 235 -13.49 -4.30 -8.80
N LEU A 236 -14.39 -5.07 -9.41
CA LEU A 236 -15.41 -4.53 -10.32
C LEU A 236 -16.45 -3.69 -9.58
N THR A 237 -16.87 -4.13 -8.39
CA THR A 237 -17.81 -3.37 -7.54
C THR A 237 -17.21 -2.02 -7.15
N ASP A 238 -15.95 -1.99 -6.68
CA ASP A 238 -15.31 -0.73 -6.28
C ASP A 238 -15.09 0.22 -7.47
N VAL A 239 -14.83 -0.30 -8.68
CA VAL A 239 -14.78 0.51 -9.91
C VAL A 239 -16.16 1.12 -10.22
N GLU A 240 -17.24 0.34 -10.10
CA GLU A 240 -18.61 0.83 -10.28
C GLU A 240 -18.99 1.89 -9.23
N GLU A 241 -18.47 1.78 -8.01
CA GLU A 241 -18.63 2.74 -6.92
C GLU A 241 -17.81 4.03 -7.10
N GLY A 242 -16.85 4.05 -8.03
CA GLY A 242 -16.05 5.22 -8.37
C GLY A 242 -14.58 5.16 -7.95
N ALA A 243 -14.01 3.98 -7.69
CA ALA A 243 -12.57 3.87 -7.48
C ALA A 243 -11.79 4.20 -8.77
N ASP A 244 -10.78 5.08 -8.66
CA ASP A 244 -9.91 5.46 -9.76
C ASP A 244 -8.75 4.48 -9.96
N ILE A 245 -8.33 3.83 -8.88
CA ILE A 245 -7.22 2.87 -8.84
C ILE A 245 -7.64 1.68 -7.98
N ILE A 246 -7.34 0.46 -8.44
CA ILE A 246 -7.58 -0.77 -7.69
C ILE A 246 -6.25 -1.30 -7.15
N MET A 247 -6.19 -1.58 -5.84
CA MET A 247 -5.03 -2.18 -5.21
C MET A 247 -5.26 -3.65 -4.86
N VAL A 248 -4.27 -4.49 -5.22
CA VAL A 248 -4.17 -5.89 -4.80
C VAL A 248 -3.21 -6.00 -3.60
N LYS A 249 -3.65 -6.63 -2.52
CA LYS A 249 -2.89 -6.81 -1.28
C LYS A 249 -3.13 -8.20 -0.68
N PRO A 250 -2.08 -9.00 -0.44
CA PRO A 250 -0.65 -8.80 -0.74
C PRO A 250 -0.30 -8.90 -2.24
N ALA A 251 0.95 -8.56 -2.61
CA ALA A 251 1.40 -8.62 -4.00
C ALA A 251 1.97 -9.98 -4.40
N LEU A 252 2.97 -10.50 -3.66
CA LEU A 252 3.82 -11.62 -4.11
C LEU A 252 3.04 -12.92 -4.34
N ALA A 253 2.18 -13.29 -3.39
CA ALA A 253 1.39 -14.51 -3.44
C ALA A 253 0.10 -14.38 -4.26
N TYR A 254 -0.21 -13.18 -4.80
CA TYR A 254 -1.45 -12.84 -5.50
C TYR A 254 -1.20 -12.16 -6.85
N GLN A 255 -0.10 -12.53 -7.51
CA GLN A 255 0.23 -12.01 -8.85
C GLN A 255 -0.80 -12.39 -9.90
N ASP A 256 -1.46 -13.52 -9.74
CA ASP A 256 -2.60 -13.95 -10.55
C ASP A 256 -3.77 -12.97 -10.43
N MET A 257 -4.01 -12.43 -9.24
CA MET A 257 -5.06 -11.43 -9.02
C MET A 257 -4.70 -10.07 -9.64
N ILE A 258 -3.42 -9.66 -9.56
CA ILE A 258 -2.95 -8.45 -10.24
C ILE A 258 -3.24 -8.57 -11.75
N TRP A 259 -2.93 -9.73 -12.35
CA TRP A 259 -3.19 -10.00 -13.75
C TRP A 259 -4.69 -10.00 -14.06
N GLN A 260 -5.51 -10.71 -13.28
CA GLN A 260 -6.95 -10.80 -13.51
C GLN A 260 -7.63 -9.42 -13.43
N VAL A 261 -7.28 -8.60 -12.43
CA VAL A 261 -7.80 -7.22 -12.29
C VAL A 261 -7.38 -6.36 -13.47
N LYS A 262 -6.10 -6.44 -13.87
CA LYS A 262 -5.57 -5.70 -15.03
C LYS A 262 -6.32 -6.02 -16.33
N GLU A 263 -6.64 -7.29 -16.56
CA GLU A 263 -7.37 -7.72 -17.76
C GLU A 263 -8.87 -7.35 -17.72
N ALA A 264 -9.44 -7.25 -16.52
CA ALA A 264 -10.89 -7.06 -16.35
C ALA A 264 -11.31 -5.60 -16.18
N THR A 265 -10.34 -4.69 -15.87
CA THR A 265 -10.65 -3.29 -15.60
C THR A 265 -9.85 -2.35 -16.52
N ASN A 266 -10.35 -1.12 -16.67
CA ASN A 266 -9.66 -0.06 -17.42
C ASN A 266 -9.01 1.00 -16.50
N VAL A 267 -8.92 0.71 -15.20
CA VAL A 267 -8.27 1.58 -14.22
C VAL A 267 -6.84 1.11 -13.93
N PRO A 268 -5.93 1.98 -13.48
CA PRO A 268 -4.61 1.57 -13.01
C PRO A 268 -4.69 0.55 -11.88
N VAL A 269 -3.73 -0.38 -11.85
CA VAL A 269 -3.62 -1.39 -10.79
C VAL A 269 -2.42 -1.09 -9.92
N ALA A 270 -2.63 -1.00 -8.62
CA ALA A 270 -1.60 -0.94 -7.60
C ALA A 270 -1.37 -2.31 -6.97
N ALA A 271 -0.14 -2.60 -6.57
CA ALA A 271 0.20 -3.81 -5.84
C ALA A 271 0.97 -3.46 -4.56
N TYR A 272 0.54 -4.01 -3.42
CA TYR A 272 1.22 -3.78 -2.14
C TYR A 272 2.12 -4.96 -1.76
N SER A 273 3.44 -4.74 -1.83
CA SER A 273 4.43 -5.64 -1.22
C SER A 273 4.44 -5.41 0.29
N VAL A 274 3.76 -6.31 1.00
CA VAL A 274 3.40 -6.11 2.41
C VAL A 274 4.55 -6.45 3.37
N SER A 275 4.33 -6.13 4.63
CA SER A 275 5.32 -6.25 5.70
C SER A 275 5.89 -7.65 5.87
N GLY A 276 5.09 -8.71 5.71
CA GLY A 276 5.56 -10.09 5.78
C GLY A 276 6.45 -10.48 4.60
N GLU A 277 6.16 -9.97 3.41
CA GLU A 277 7.04 -10.16 2.24
C GLU A 277 8.39 -9.49 2.47
N TYR A 278 8.40 -8.26 3.03
CA TYR A 278 9.61 -7.55 3.43
C TYR A 278 10.40 -8.33 4.48
N ALA A 279 9.75 -8.74 5.58
CA ALA A 279 10.39 -9.45 6.68
C ALA A 279 10.99 -10.80 6.25
N MET A 280 10.32 -11.55 5.37
CA MET A 280 10.82 -12.81 4.82
C MET A 280 12.12 -12.61 4.04
N VAL A 281 12.18 -11.58 3.19
CA VAL A 281 13.40 -11.25 2.43
C VAL A 281 14.52 -10.83 3.36
N LYS A 282 14.25 -9.92 4.33
CA LYS A 282 15.24 -9.50 5.35
C LYS A 282 15.81 -10.70 6.12
N ALA A 283 14.96 -11.58 6.61
CA ALA A 283 15.38 -12.74 7.36
C ALA A 283 16.24 -13.71 6.53
N ALA A 284 15.87 -13.98 5.29
CA ALA A 284 16.62 -14.87 4.41
C ALA A 284 17.96 -14.25 3.97
N ALA A 285 17.99 -12.93 3.72
CA ALA A 285 19.20 -12.20 3.36
C ALA A 285 20.19 -12.12 4.54
N ALA A 286 19.71 -11.86 5.75
CA ALA A 286 20.53 -11.83 6.95
C ALA A 286 21.25 -13.18 7.24
N ASN A 287 20.64 -14.29 6.81
CA ASN A 287 21.25 -15.62 6.87
C ASN A 287 22.14 -15.96 5.66
N GLY A 288 22.28 -15.07 4.68
CA GLY A 288 23.08 -15.30 3.48
C GLY A 288 22.48 -16.31 2.49
N TRP A 289 21.20 -16.63 2.62
CA TRP A 289 20.53 -17.62 1.75
C TRP A 289 20.09 -17.04 0.42
N ILE A 290 19.86 -15.74 0.38
CA ILE A 290 19.47 -15.00 -0.83
C ILE A 290 20.24 -13.68 -0.93
N ASP A 291 20.40 -13.18 -2.16
CA ASP A 291 20.87 -11.83 -2.46
C ASP A 291 19.67 -10.87 -2.40
N GLU A 292 19.65 -9.99 -1.40
CA GLU A 292 18.53 -9.08 -1.12
C GLU A 292 18.21 -8.18 -2.33
N GLU A 293 19.22 -7.57 -2.93
CA GLU A 293 19.00 -6.64 -4.03
C GLU A 293 18.43 -7.33 -5.28
N ARG A 294 18.92 -8.53 -5.55
CA ARG A 294 18.43 -9.31 -6.71
C ARG A 294 17.00 -9.80 -6.50
N ILE A 295 16.69 -10.33 -5.33
CA ILE A 295 15.33 -10.85 -5.08
C ILE A 295 14.30 -9.73 -5.03
N VAL A 296 14.64 -8.57 -4.45
CA VAL A 296 13.75 -7.39 -4.42
C VAL A 296 13.47 -6.87 -5.82
N GLY A 297 14.50 -6.77 -6.68
CA GLY A 297 14.33 -6.40 -8.08
C GLY A 297 13.47 -7.41 -8.86
N GLU A 298 13.60 -8.72 -8.57
CA GLU A 298 12.80 -9.77 -9.20
C GLU A 298 11.34 -9.75 -8.74
N MET A 299 11.09 -9.54 -7.45
CA MET A 299 9.74 -9.39 -6.87
C MET A 299 9.01 -8.20 -7.49
N ALA A 300 9.65 -7.03 -7.54
CA ALA A 300 9.08 -5.86 -8.20
C ALA A 300 8.79 -6.13 -9.68
N THR A 301 9.75 -6.71 -10.42
CA THR A 301 9.56 -7.10 -11.83
C THR A 301 8.37 -8.03 -11.99
N GLY A 302 8.17 -8.97 -11.06
CA GLY A 302 7.03 -9.89 -11.06
C GLY A 302 5.69 -9.16 -10.96
N ALA A 303 5.57 -8.19 -10.04
CA ALA A 303 4.36 -7.38 -9.87
C ALA A 303 4.05 -6.55 -11.13
N PHE A 304 5.05 -5.83 -11.67
CA PHE A 304 4.88 -5.05 -12.91
C PHE A 304 4.56 -5.94 -14.12
N ARG A 305 5.21 -7.09 -14.26
CA ARG A 305 4.92 -8.07 -15.32
C ARG A 305 3.49 -8.61 -15.23
N SER A 306 2.96 -8.72 -14.02
CA SER A 306 1.56 -9.11 -13.79
C SER A 306 0.56 -7.98 -14.04
N GLY A 307 1.02 -6.75 -14.34
CA GLY A 307 0.16 -5.64 -14.72
C GLY A 307 0.06 -4.50 -13.73
N ALA A 308 0.75 -4.55 -12.59
CA ALA A 308 0.82 -3.41 -11.67
C ALA A 308 1.45 -2.18 -12.36
N GLN A 309 0.91 -1.00 -12.08
CA GLN A 309 1.41 0.29 -12.54
C GLN A 309 1.94 1.12 -11.37
N ILE A 310 1.50 0.79 -10.14
CA ILE A 310 1.97 1.39 -8.89
C ILE A 310 2.41 0.25 -7.98
N TYR A 311 3.56 0.42 -7.34
CA TYR A 311 4.12 -0.57 -6.42
C TYR A 311 4.40 0.07 -5.06
N LEU A 312 3.51 -0.20 -4.10
CA LEU A 312 3.66 0.21 -2.71
C LEU A 312 4.58 -0.78 -2.00
N THR A 313 5.75 -0.32 -1.54
CA THR A 313 6.78 -1.20 -1.00
C THR A 313 7.71 -0.48 -0.03
N TYR A 314 8.12 -1.19 1.02
CA TYR A 314 9.17 -0.75 1.96
C TYR A 314 10.57 -0.70 1.32
N TYR A 315 10.73 -1.30 0.14
CA TYR A 315 11.97 -1.28 -0.65
C TYR A 315 12.04 -0.15 -1.68
N ALA A 316 11.18 0.86 -1.61
CA ALA A 316 11.11 1.92 -2.63
C ALA A 316 12.47 2.62 -2.86
N GLU A 317 13.21 2.98 -1.79
CA GLU A 317 14.53 3.61 -1.92
C GLU A 317 15.57 2.66 -2.52
N LEU A 318 15.57 1.38 -2.12
CA LEU A 318 16.45 0.36 -2.69
C LEU A 318 16.17 0.18 -4.19
N LEU A 319 14.91 0.05 -4.58
CA LEU A 319 14.51 -0.09 -5.98
C LEU A 319 14.88 1.15 -6.79
N ALA A 320 14.66 2.36 -6.26
CA ALA A 320 15.04 3.60 -6.91
C ALA A 320 16.55 3.66 -7.16
N ARG A 321 17.38 3.27 -6.18
CA ARG A 321 18.84 3.16 -6.34
C ARG A 321 19.23 2.14 -7.41
N LEU A 322 18.63 0.94 -7.40
CA LEU A 322 18.91 -0.10 -8.40
C LEU A 322 18.52 0.33 -9.83
N MET A 323 17.49 1.18 -9.98
CA MET A 323 17.13 1.79 -11.27
C MET A 323 18.19 2.79 -11.70
N ASP A 324 18.70 3.66 -10.81
CA ASP A 324 19.77 4.61 -11.13
C ASP A 324 21.07 3.91 -11.54
N GLU A 325 21.37 2.77 -10.93
CA GLU A 325 22.51 1.93 -11.29
C GLU A 325 22.31 1.15 -12.61
N GLY A 326 21.11 1.22 -13.21
CA GLY A 326 20.76 0.48 -14.44
C GLY A 326 20.70 -1.04 -14.27
N ARG A 327 20.56 -1.51 -13.04
CA ARG A 327 20.48 -2.95 -12.67
C ARG A 327 19.08 -3.52 -12.88
N ILE A 328 18.07 -2.68 -12.71
CA ILE A 328 16.65 -2.95 -13.00
C ILE A 328 16.06 -1.77 -13.78
N GLY A 329 14.85 -1.93 -14.35
CA GLY A 329 14.18 -0.87 -15.12
C GLY A 329 14.04 -1.16 -16.59
#